data_0d35adff1bd4759df36cbba5dfd23533
#
_entry.id   0d35adff1bd4759df36cbba5dfd23533
#
_cell.length_a   1.000
_cell.length_b   1.000
_cell.length_c   1.000
_cell.angle_alpha   90.00
_cell.angle_beta   90.00
_cell.angle_gamma   90.00
#
_symmetry.space_group_name_H-M   'P 1'
#
loop_
_entity.id
_entity.type
_entity.pdbx_description
1 polymer ?
#
loop_
_entity_poly.entity_id
_entity_poly.type
_entity_poly.pdbx_seq_one_letter_code
_entity_poly.pdbx_strand_id
1 'polypeptide(L)'
;MKKTLISIFILGIAVLAVSCSKGTDRSTGVYMLIDTSGTYAQELDKAHTIIKYLLGTLQSADTLAVARIDTGSFSEKDIIARVKFDQRPSVANDQKRAFLSRMDNFVKNVKSARYTDIEGGLLQAIDYLDETRAGKKIIIIFSDLKQELAKGHKRGIDFNLTGYKVVAVNVTKLSEDVRVPKNYMDRVAEWKGKIEKANGEWLRINEMDHMDQIIN
;
A
#
# COMPACT_ATOMS: atom_id res chain seq x y z
N MET A 1 -47.98 -37.68 -15.03
CA MET A 1 -47.39 -36.70 -15.96
C MET A 1 -47.35 -35.26 -15.37
N LYS A 2 -48.41 -34.69 -14.82
CA LYS A 2 -48.34 -33.30 -14.24
C LYS A 2 -47.37 -33.15 -13.05
N LYS A 3 -47.26 -34.17 -12.16
CA LYS A 3 -46.33 -34.10 -11.00
C LYS A 3 -44.87 -34.22 -11.39
N THR A 4 -44.51 -34.96 -12.45
CA THR A 4 -43.15 -35.08 -12.97
C THR A 4 -42.69 -33.78 -13.67
N LEU A 5 -43.57 -33.09 -14.37
CA LEU A 5 -43.29 -31.79 -14.99
C LEU A 5 -43.02 -30.68 -13.96
N ILE A 6 -43.76 -30.68 -12.87
CA ILE A 6 -43.56 -29.69 -11.75
C ILE A 6 -42.22 -29.96 -11.05
N SER A 7 -41.83 -31.22 -10.84
CA SER A 7 -40.51 -31.56 -10.24
C SER A 7 -39.32 -31.11 -11.09
N ILE A 8 -39.42 -31.28 -12.44
CA ILE A 8 -38.37 -30.85 -13.35
C ILE A 8 -38.28 -29.32 -13.39
N PHE A 9 -39.39 -28.59 -13.29
CA PHE A 9 -39.40 -27.13 -13.30
C PHE A 9 -38.81 -26.55 -12.00
N ILE A 10 -39.06 -27.16 -10.86
CA ILE A 10 -38.47 -26.74 -9.57
C ILE A 10 -36.96 -27.03 -9.53
N LEU A 11 -36.52 -28.15 -10.10
CA LEU A 11 -35.08 -28.47 -10.19
C LEU A 11 -34.33 -27.51 -11.13
N GLY A 12 -34.96 -27.07 -12.23
CA GLY A 12 -34.39 -26.06 -13.13
C GLY A 12 -34.21 -24.67 -12.50
N ILE A 13 -35.11 -24.25 -11.62
CA ILE A 13 -35.01 -22.96 -10.90
C ILE A 13 -33.92 -23.01 -9.84
N ALA A 14 -33.72 -24.15 -9.18
CA ALA A 14 -32.68 -24.32 -8.16
C ALA A 14 -31.25 -24.20 -8.76
N VAL A 15 -31.04 -24.59 -9.99
CA VAL A 15 -29.71 -24.49 -10.68
C VAL A 15 -29.39 -23.05 -11.07
N LEU A 16 -30.38 -22.19 -11.29
CA LEU A 16 -30.14 -20.78 -11.64
C LEU A 16 -29.78 -19.92 -10.43
N ALA A 17 -30.03 -20.37 -9.21
CA ALA A 17 -29.74 -19.61 -7.99
C ALA A 17 -28.27 -19.71 -7.53
N VAL A 18 -27.45 -20.61 -8.09
CA VAL A 18 -26.05 -20.83 -7.67
C VAL A 18 -25.06 -19.97 -8.47
N SER A 19 -25.51 -19.20 -9.48
CA SER A 19 -24.63 -18.41 -10.36
C SER A 19 -24.34 -16.98 -9.84
N CYS A 20 -24.48 -16.69 -8.55
CA CYS A 20 -23.83 -15.53 -7.94
C CYS A 20 -22.38 -15.89 -7.57
N SER A 21 -21.54 -16.14 -8.56
CA SER A 21 -20.09 -16.04 -8.36
C SER A 21 -19.80 -14.61 -7.89
N LYS A 22 -19.32 -14.46 -6.67
CA LYS A 22 -18.67 -13.22 -6.24
C LYS A 22 -17.50 -13.03 -7.21
N GLY A 23 -17.72 -12.25 -8.27
CA GLY A 23 -16.64 -11.85 -9.15
C GLY A 23 -15.57 -11.23 -8.26
N THR A 24 -14.38 -11.81 -8.26
CA THR A 24 -13.21 -11.18 -7.62
C THR A 24 -13.11 -9.78 -8.19
N ASP A 25 -13.18 -8.78 -7.33
CA ASP A 25 -12.97 -7.40 -7.74
C ASP A 25 -11.58 -7.34 -8.40
N ARG A 26 -11.52 -6.93 -9.66
CA ARG A 26 -10.27 -6.86 -10.41
C ARG A 26 -9.51 -5.56 -10.17
N SER A 27 -10.04 -4.69 -9.33
CA SER A 27 -9.37 -3.43 -9.02
C SER A 27 -8.10 -3.66 -8.20
N THR A 28 -7.16 -2.75 -8.36
CA THR A 28 -5.92 -2.68 -7.59
C THR A 28 -6.04 -1.58 -6.53
N GLY A 29 -5.75 -1.92 -5.30
CA GLY A 29 -5.59 -0.98 -4.20
C GLY A 29 -4.11 -0.81 -3.87
N VAL A 30 -3.62 0.42 -3.89
CA VAL A 30 -2.24 0.76 -3.52
C VAL A 30 -2.26 1.71 -2.34
N TYR A 31 -1.50 1.38 -1.31
CA TYR A 31 -1.26 2.25 -0.16
C TYR A 31 0.24 2.51 -0.02
N MET A 32 0.68 3.75 -0.16
CA MET A 32 2.08 4.13 -0.07
C MET A 32 2.37 4.83 1.26
N LEU A 33 3.28 4.26 2.02
CA LEU A 33 3.83 4.80 3.25
C LEU A 33 5.10 5.58 2.93
N ILE A 34 5.16 6.87 3.30
CA ILE A 34 6.31 7.73 3.05
C ILE A 34 6.97 8.10 4.38
N ASP A 35 8.23 7.76 4.49
CA ASP A 35 9.09 8.22 5.57
C ASP A 35 9.47 9.68 5.33
N THR A 36 9.25 10.51 6.36
CA THR A 36 9.62 11.93 6.36
C THR A 36 10.64 12.25 7.43
N SER A 37 11.26 11.22 8.04
CA SER A 37 12.21 11.39 9.14
C SER A 37 13.59 11.87 8.68
N GLY A 38 14.25 12.65 9.51
CA GLY A 38 15.66 13.00 9.40
C GLY A 38 16.12 13.37 7.99
N THR A 39 17.17 12.70 7.55
CA THR A 39 17.77 12.89 6.19
C THR A 39 16.94 12.28 5.08
N TYR A 40 15.98 11.38 5.40
CA TYR A 40 15.16 10.73 4.39
C TYR A 40 14.18 11.70 3.71
N ALA A 41 13.88 12.83 4.35
CA ALA A 41 13.11 13.91 3.73
C ALA A 41 13.74 14.43 2.41
N GLN A 42 15.05 14.24 2.20
CA GLN A 42 15.75 14.61 0.95
C GLN A 42 15.42 13.65 -0.22
N GLU A 43 14.88 12.47 0.06
CA GLU A 43 14.53 11.47 -0.94
C GLU A 43 13.12 11.67 -1.52
N LEU A 44 12.35 12.66 -1.04
CA LEU A 44 10.94 12.85 -1.40
C LEU A 44 10.69 13.09 -2.89
N ASP A 45 11.67 13.61 -3.64
CA ASP A 45 11.57 13.75 -5.09
C ASP A 45 11.46 12.38 -5.79
N LYS A 46 12.11 11.35 -5.23
CA LYS A 46 11.96 9.98 -5.72
C LYS A 46 10.58 9.42 -5.38
N ALA A 47 10.08 9.68 -4.15
CA ALA A 47 8.72 9.31 -3.78
C ALA A 47 7.69 9.95 -4.74
N HIS A 48 7.88 11.22 -5.07
CA HIS A 48 7.03 11.94 -6.02
C HIS A 48 7.06 11.30 -7.43
N THR A 49 8.24 10.86 -7.89
CA THR A 49 8.38 10.14 -9.16
C THR A 49 7.63 8.81 -9.16
N ILE A 50 7.70 8.04 -8.06
CA ILE A 50 6.94 6.80 -7.89
C ILE A 50 5.43 7.08 -7.94
N ILE A 51 4.96 8.14 -7.27
CA ILE A 51 3.55 8.52 -7.29
C ILE A 51 3.08 8.89 -8.69
N LYS A 52 3.88 9.61 -9.47
CA LYS A 52 3.58 9.90 -10.88
C LYS A 52 3.45 8.62 -11.71
N TYR A 53 4.36 7.68 -11.49
CA TYR A 53 4.29 6.36 -12.14
C TYR A 53 2.99 5.63 -11.77
N LEU A 54 2.63 5.55 -10.48
CA LEU A 54 1.41 4.93 -10.02
C LEU A 54 0.16 5.59 -10.62
N LEU A 55 0.09 6.93 -10.64
CA LEU A 55 -1.00 7.66 -11.27
C LEU A 55 -1.09 7.41 -12.78
N GLY A 56 0.04 7.17 -13.46
CA GLY A 56 0.08 6.80 -14.87
C GLY A 56 -0.40 5.37 -15.14
N THR A 57 -0.15 4.44 -14.21
CA THR A 57 -0.39 3.00 -14.39
C THR A 57 -1.76 2.57 -13.89
N LEU A 58 -2.22 3.08 -12.73
CA LEU A 58 -3.50 2.73 -12.14
C LEU A 58 -4.67 3.14 -13.06
N GLN A 59 -5.69 2.29 -13.10
CA GLN A 59 -6.85 2.43 -13.98
C GLN A 59 -8.07 2.98 -13.22
N SER A 60 -9.16 3.20 -13.97
CA SER A 60 -10.48 3.46 -13.39
C SER A 60 -10.86 2.35 -12.41
N ALA A 61 -11.56 2.71 -11.34
CA ALA A 61 -11.94 1.86 -10.20
C ALA A 61 -10.79 1.42 -9.27
N ASP A 62 -9.51 1.60 -9.65
CA ASP A 62 -8.40 1.38 -8.73
C ASP A 62 -8.38 2.41 -7.59
N THR A 63 -7.62 2.11 -6.56
CA THR A 63 -7.51 2.97 -5.38
C THR A 63 -6.05 3.31 -5.11
N LEU A 64 -5.78 4.56 -4.78
CA LEU A 64 -4.47 5.02 -4.31
C LEU A 64 -4.62 5.83 -3.03
N ALA A 65 -3.83 5.48 -2.04
CA ALA A 65 -3.64 6.29 -0.83
C ALA A 65 -2.15 6.51 -0.58
N VAL A 66 -1.83 7.67 -0.03
CA VAL A 66 -0.47 8.02 0.40
C VAL A 66 -0.55 8.59 1.81
N ALA A 67 0.24 8.04 2.72
CA ALA A 67 0.34 8.48 4.10
C ALA A 67 1.80 8.63 4.51
N ARG A 68 2.05 9.49 5.49
CA ARG A 68 3.36 9.62 6.14
C ARG A 68 3.44 8.69 7.35
N ILE A 69 4.66 8.28 7.70
CA ILE A 69 4.93 7.42 8.85
C ILE A 69 5.86 8.14 9.83
N ASP A 70 5.40 9.23 10.45
CA ASP A 70 6.27 10.10 11.23
C ASP A 70 6.12 9.98 12.76
N THR A 71 4.95 9.86 13.32
CA THR A 71 4.78 9.90 14.77
C THR A 71 3.69 8.99 15.26
N GLY A 72 4.05 7.81 15.78
CA GLY A 72 3.12 6.95 16.51
C GLY A 72 1.78 6.76 15.79
N SER A 73 1.85 6.65 14.47
CA SER A 73 0.77 6.85 13.54
C SER A 73 -0.11 5.62 13.47
N PHE A 74 -1.31 5.79 13.85
CA PHE A 74 -2.47 5.04 13.45
C PHE A 74 -3.62 6.05 13.42
N SER A 75 -3.49 7.04 12.55
CA SER A 75 -4.42 8.17 12.50
C SER A 75 -4.71 8.57 11.07
N GLU A 76 -5.98 8.80 10.74
CA GLU A 76 -6.39 9.35 9.43
C GLU A 76 -5.70 10.69 9.09
N LYS A 77 -5.19 11.41 10.10
CA LYS A 77 -4.43 12.67 9.93
C LYS A 77 -3.10 12.48 9.20
N ASP A 78 -2.59 11.25 9.18
CA ASP A 78 -1.34 10.93 8.50
C ASP A 78 -1.56 10.67 7.01
N ILE A 79 -2.81 10.46 6.59
CA ILE A 79 -3.16 10.31 5.17
C ILE A 79 -3.06 11.67 4.47
N ILE A 80 -2.08 11.79 3.58
CA ILE A 80 -1.83 12.99 2.78
C ILE A 80 -2.88 13.14 1.68
N ALA A 81 -3.12 12.04 0.97
CA ALA A 81 -4.10 11.96 -0.10
C ALA A 81 -4.64 10.54 -0.24
N ARG A 82 -5.93 10.41 -0.54
CA ARG A 82 -6.57 9.13 -0.87
C ARG A 82 -7.63 9.34 -1.95
N VAL A 83 -7.79 8.36 -2.83
CA VAL A 83 -8.78 8.38 -3.92
C VAL A 83 -9.12 6.96 -4.35
N LYS A 84 -10.40 6.71 -4.62
CA LYS A 84 -10.87 5.62 -5.48
C LYS A 84 -11.23 6.26 -6.81
N PHE A 85 -10.55 5.86 -7.88
CA PHE A 85 -10.78 6.43 -9.21
C PHE A 85 -12.17 6.07 -9.72
N ASP A 86 -12.85 7.08 -10.28
CA ASP A 86 -14.17 6.89 -10.89
C ASP A 86 -14.08 5.91 -12.06
N GLN A 87 -15.16 5.19 -12.33
CA GLN A 87 -15.22 4.28 -13.47
C GLN A 87 -15.15 5.00 -14.82
N ARG A 88 -15.55 6.27 -14.86
CA ARG A 88 -15.46 7.13 -16.05
C ARG A 88 -14.04 7.66 -16.21
N PRO A 89 -13.34 7.33 -17.32
CA PRO A 89 -11.92 7.68 -17.48
C PRO A 89 -11.63 9.19 -17.39
N SER A 90 -12.53 10.04 -17.89
CA SER A 90 -12.35 11.51 -17.81
C SER A 90 -12.33 12.00 -16.36
N VAL A 91 -13.26 11.52 -15.53
CA VAL A 91 -13.33 11.86 -14.10
C VAL A 91 -12.11 11.28 -13.35
N ALA A 92 -11.73 10.05 -13.65
CA ALA A 92 -10.52 9.44 -13.06
C ALA A 92 -9.27 10.27 -13.38
N ASN A 93 -9.14 10.80 -14.61
CA ASN A 93 -8.02 11.66 -14.97
C ASN A 93 -8.03 13.00 -14.22
N ASP A 94 -9.19 13.59 -13.97
CA ASP A 94 -9.31 14.80 -13.14
C ASP A 94 -8.90 14.51 -11.70
N GLN A 95 -9.33 13.36 -11.15
CA GLN A 95 -8.95 12.92 -9.83
C GLN A 95 -7.44 12.68 -9.70
N LYS A 96 -6.79 12.09 -10.73
CA LYS A 96 -5.33 11.90 -10.78
C LYS A 96 -4.58 13.24 -10.74
N ARG A 97 -5.06 14.24 -11.52
CA ARG A 97 -4.46 15.59 -11.49
C ARG A 97 -4.62 16.27 -10.12
N ALA A 98 -5.79 16.17 -9.52
CA ALA A 98 -6.04 16.71 -8.18
C ALA A 98 -5.18 16.02 -7.11
N PHE A 99 -5.01 14.70 -7.21
CA PHE A 99 -4.13 13.94 -6.34
C PHE A 99 -2.67 14.40 -6.46
N LEU A 100 -2.17 14.51 -7.69
CA LEU A 100 -0.80 14.97 -7.94
C LEU A 100 -0.57 16.37 -7.36
N SER A 101 -1.51 17.31 -7.54
CA SER A 101 -1.39 18.64 -6.96
C SER A 101 -1.31 18.64 -5.43
N ARG A 102 -2.02 17.73 -4.75
CA ARG A 102 -1.88 17.55 -3.29
C ARG A 102 -0.50 17.05 -2.93
N MET A 103 0.05 16.12 -3.69
CA MET A 103 1.40 15.60 -3.47
C MET A 103 2.47 16.65 -3.72
N ASP A 104 2.33 17.47 -4.77
CA ASP A 104 3.21 18.62 -5.02
C ASP A 104 3.25 19.60 -3.84
N ASN A 105 2.09 19.90 -3.26
CA ASN A 105 1.98 20.75 -2.10
C ASN A 105 2.60 20.10 -0.85
N PHE A 106 2.41 18.81 -0.68
CA PHE A 106 3.01 18.07 0.44
C PHE A 106 4.54 18.10 0.36
N VAL A 107 5.13 17.70 -0.77
CA VAL A 107 6.60 17.66 -0.94
C VAL A 107 7.23 19.03 -0.71
N LYS A 108 6.58 20.12 -1.14
CA LYS A 108 7.07 21.50 -0.94
C LYS A 108 7.03 21.97 0.51
N ASN A 109 6.11 21.45 1.32
CA ASN A 109 5.81 22.02 2.64
C ASN A 109 6.08 21.03 3.79
N VAL A 110 6.48 19.78 3.50
CA VAL A 110 6.72 18.77 4.52
C VAL A 110 7.86 19.19 5.44
N LYS A 111 7.65 18.98 6.72
CA LYS A 111 8.71 19.15 7.74
C LYS A 111 9.27 17.79 8.10
N SER A 112 10.58 17.72 8.33
CA SER A 112 11.22 16.50 8.80
C SER A 112 10.63 16.04 10.12
N ALA A 113 10.26 14.75 10.17
CA ALA A 113 9.77 14.10 11.36
C ALA A 113 10.93 13.61 12.25
N ARG A 114 10.63 13.42 13.54
CA ARG A 114 11.60 12.89 14.51
C ARG A 114 11.55 11.39 14.66
N TYR A 115 10.41 10.79 14.35
CA TYR A 115 10.12 9.38 14.58
C TYR A 115 9.63 8.74 13.30
N THR A 116 9.75 7.41 13.22
CA THR A 116 9.28 6.58 12.11
C THR A 116 8.54 5.37 12.67
N ASP A 117 7.25 5.25 12.39
CA ASP A 117 6.38 4.15 12.84
C ASP A 117 5.86 3.35 11.65
N ILE A 118 6.70 2.48 11.12
CA ILE A 118 6.36 1.65 9.96
C ILE A 118 5.25 0.65 10.31
N GLU A 119 5.31 0.03 11.50
CA GLU A 119 4.30 -0.95 11.93
C GLU A 119 2.92 -0.30 12.07
N GLY A 120 2.84 0.91 12.64
CA GLY A 120 1.59 1.67 12.69
C GLY A 120 1.06 2.01 11.30
N GLY A 121 1.95 2.42 10.40
CA GLY A 121 1.60 2.66 9.00
C GLY A 121 1.07 1.42 8.28
N LEU A 122 1.67 0.24 8.50
CA LEU A 122 1.20 -1.03 7.94
C LEU A 122 -0.21 -1.37 8.42
N LEU A 123 -0.50 -1.21 9.72
CA LEU A 123 -1.85 -1.43 10.25
C LEU A 123 -2.88 -0.52 9.57
N GLN A 124 -2.57 0.76 9.42
CA GLN A 124 -3.45 1.71 8.73
C GLN A 124 -3.64 1.34 7.25
N ALA A 125 -2.58 0.88 6.58
CA ALA A 125 -2.65 0.44 5.19
C ALA A 125 -3.54 -0.79 5.03
N ILE A 126 -3.45 -1.77 5.95
CA ILE A 126 -4.27 -2.98 5.95
C ILE A 126 -5.74 -2.61 6.12
N ASP A 127 -6.08 -1.84 7.17
CA ASP A 127 -7.45 -1.38 7.43
C ASP A 127 -8.05 -0.69 6.21
N TYR A 128 -7.33 0.28 5.65
CA TYR A 128 -7.79 1.02 4.49
C TYR A 128 -8.02 0.13 3.27
N LEU A 129 -7.06 -0.74 2.95
CA LEU A 129 -7.15 -1.60 1.77
C LEU A 129 -8.21 -2.70 1.92
N ASP A 130 -8.48 -3.17 3.13
CA ASP A 130 -9.58 -4.11 3.41
C ASP A 130 -10.95 -3.45 3.16
N GLU A 131 -11.12 -2.19 3.55
CA GLU A 131 -12.35 -1.43 3.29
C GLU A 131 -12.59 -1.22 1.78
N THR A 132 -11.54 -1.06 0.98
CA THR A 132 -11.67 -0.85 -0.48
C THR A 132 -12.18 -2.08 -1.22
N ARG A 133 -12.02 -3.28 -0.65
CA ARG A 133 -12.33 -4.58 -1.26
C ARG A 133 -11.59 -4.83 -2.59
N ALA A 134 -10.47 -4.17 -2.80
CA ALA A 134 -9.65 -4.40 -3.99
C ALA A 134 -9.19 -5.86 -4.07
N GLY A 135 -9.21 -6.42 -5.28
CA GLY A 135 -8.79 -7.80 -5.52
C GLY A 135 -7.27 -7.98 -5.44
N LYS A 136 -6.51 -6.95 -5.78
CA LYS A 136 -5.05 -6.89 -5.61
C LYS A 136 -4.72 -5.77 -4.61
N LYS A 137 -3.98 -6.11 -3.55
CA LYS A 137 -3.63 -5.19 -2.48
C LYS A 137 -2.11 -5.04 -2.38
N ILE A 138 -1.65 -3.80 -2.52
CA ILE A 138 -0.22 -3.48 -2.55
C ILE A 138 0.07 -2.40 -1.51
N ILE A 139 1.03 -2.67 -0.63
CA ILE A 139 1.56 -1.69 0.31
C ILE A 139 2.98 -1.35 -0.12
N ILE A 140 3.26 -0.07 -0.33
CA ILE A 140 4.59 0.43 -0.66
C ILE A 140 5.16 1.09 0.58
N ILE A 141 6.37 0.71 0.98
CA ILE A 141 7.12 1.34 2.07
C ILE A 141 8.29 2.09 1.45
N PHE A 142 8.18 3.41 1.41
CA PHE A 142 9.24 4.31 0.98
C PHE A 142 10.00 4.81 2.20
N SER A 143 11.03 4.09 2.62
CA SER A 143 11.80 4.31 3.86
C SER A 143 13.13 3.58 3.80
N ASP A 144 14.10 4.01 4.64
CA ASP A 144 15.32 3.24 4.93
C ASP A 144 15.06 2.01 5.83
N LEU A 145 13.79 1.78 6.21
CA LEU A 145 13.33 0.70 7.07
C LEU A 145 13.81 0.78 8.54
N LYS A 146 14.34 1.90 8.98
CA LYS A 146 14.68 2.12 10.38
C LYS A 146 13.46 2.59 11.15
N GLN A 147 12.88 1.72 11.96
CA GLN A 147 11.78 2.09 12.84
C GLN A 147 12.31 2.80 14.09
N GLU A 148 11.84 4.02 14.34
CA GLU A 148 12.18 4.82 15.51
C GLU A 148 10.90 5.31 16.18
N LEU A 149 10.49 4.63 17.25
CA LEU A 149 9.27 4.97 17.98
C LEU A 149 9.54 6.01 19.08
N ALA A 150 8.54 6.83 19.36
CA ALA A 150 8.58 7.74 20.49
C ALA A 150 8.75 6.97 21.82
N LYS A 151 9.42 7.58 22.78
CA LYS A 151 9.68 6.96 24.10
C LYS A 151 8.35 6.54 24.75
N GLY A 152 8.27 5.29 25.15
CA GLY A 152 7.07 4.69 25.75
C GLY A 152 6.11 4.03 24.75
N HIS A 153 6.28 4.23 23.45
CA HIS A 153 5.54 3.50 22.43
C HIS A 153 6.22 2.16 22.16
N LYS A 154 5.45 1.10 22.13
CA LYS A 154 5.90 -0.24 21.73
C LYS A 154 4.93 -0.74 20.66
N ARG A 155 5.47 -1.33 19.62
CA ARG A 155 4.75 -2.13 18.65
C ARG A 155 5.11 -3.60 18.88
N GLY A 156 4.69 -4.48 18.10
CA GLY A 156 4.81 -5.95 18.25
C GLY A 156 3.45 -6.55 18.03
N ILE A 157 2.72 -5.95 17.10
CA ILE A 157 1.39 -6.37 16.70
C ILE A 157 1.57 -7.40 15.57
N ASP A 158 0.89 -8.53 15.69
CA ASP A 158 0.84 -9.50 14.61
C ASP A 158 -0.06 -8.98 13.48
N PHE A 159 0.48 -8.96 12.26
CA PHE A 159 -0.26 -8.62 11.06
C PHE A 159 -0.81 -9.88 10.38
N ASN A 160 -1.88 -9.74 9.64
CA ASN A 160 -2.29 -10.71 8.64
C ASN A 160 -2.21 -10.06 7.26
N LEU A 161 -1.23 -10.46 6.47
CA LEU A 161 -0.95 -9.92 5.14
C LEU A 161 -1.29 -10.94 4.03
N THR A 162 -2.16 -11.90 4.30
CA THR A 162 -2.61 -12.86 3.29
C THR A 162 -3.25 -12.13 2.11
N GLY A 163 -2.70 -12.30 0.90
CA GLY A 163 -3.16 -11.61 -0.31
C GLY A 163 -2.63 -10.19 -0.48
N TYR A 164 -1.67 -9.78 0.35
CA TYR A 164 -0.97 -8.51 0.20
C TYR A 164 0.42 -8.70 -0.40
N LYS A 165 0.79 -7.77 -1.27
CA LYS A 165 2.16 -7.54 -1.72
C LYS A 165 2.72 -6.32 -1.01
N VAL A 166 3.82 -6.48 -0.29
CA VAL A 166 4.53 -5.39 0.39
C VAL A 166 5.83 -5.11 -0.35
N VAL A 167 5.98 -3.89 -0.82
CA VAL A 167 7.13 -3.47 -1.65
C VAL A 167 7.91 -2.39 -0.90
N ALA A 168 9.11 -2.73 -0.44
CA ALA A 168 10.04 -1.73 0.08
C ALA A 168 10.79 -1.05 -1.07
N VAL A 169 10.70 0.27 -1.14
CA VAL A 169 11.27 1.05 -2.24
C VAL A 169 12.26 2.08 -1.73
N ASN A 170 13.37 2.25 -2.46
CA ASN A 170 14.43 3.20 -2.14
C ASN A 170 14.99 2.99 -0.72
N VAL A 171 15.26 1.74 -0.35
CA VAL A 171 15.86 1.41 0.96
C VAL A 171 17.31 1.86 0.95
N THR A 172 17.59 3.03 1.53
CA THR A 172 18.92 3.64 1.56
C THR A 172 19.76 3.10 2.73
N LYS A 173 21.08 3.20 2.57
CA LYS A 173 22.02 2.92 3.67
C LYS A 173 22.10 4.12 4.60
N LEU A 174 22.10 3.86 5.90
CA LEU A 174 22.36 4.86 6.92
C LEU A 174 23.87 5.12 7.05
N SER A 175 24.24 6.25 7.65
CA SER A 175 25.66 6.56 7.90
C SER A 175 26.36 5.50 8.76
N GLU A 176 25.64 4.86 9.67
CA GLU A 176 26.12 3.75 10.49
C GLU A 176 26.35 2.46 9.68
N ASP A 177 25.56 2.24 8.62
CA ASP A 177 25.71 1.07 7.72
C ASP A 177 27.01 1.14 6.89
N VAL A 178 27.58 2.34 6.70
CA VAL A 178 28.88 2.50 6.02
C VAL A 178 30.01 1.85 6.86
N ARG A 179 29.90 1.94 8.18
CA ARG A 179 30.87 1.34 9.11
C ARG A 179 30.61 -0.15 9.33
N VAL A 180 29.34 -0.55 9.37
CA VAL A 180 28.90 -1.92 9.61
C VAL A 180 27.86 -2.32 8.57
N PRO A 181 28.27 -2.73 7.35
CA PRO A 181 27.34 -3.07 6.26
C PRO A 181 26.32 -4.14 6.61
N LYS A 182 26.62 -4.99 7.59
CA LYS A 182 25.72 -6.02 8.10
C LYS A 182 24.41 -5.44 8.64
N ASN A 183 24.44 -4.25 9.27
CA ASN A 183 23.24 -3.63 9.85
C ASN A 183 22.17 -3.37 8.80
N TYR A 184 22.57 -2.91 7.60
CA TYR A 184 21.65 -2.75 6.49
C TYR A 184 21.00 -4.06 6.06
N MET A 185 21.79 -5.12 5.92
CA MET A 185 21.29 -6.42 5.50
C MET A 185 20.36 -7.04 6.54
N ASP A 186 20.74 -6.94 7.82
CA ASP A 186 19.93 -7.43 8.94
C ASP A 186 18.57 -6.69 9.01
N ARG A 187 18.55 -5.37 8.83
CA ARG A 187 17.33 -4.55 8.81
C ARG A 187 16.39 -4.96 7.67
N VAL A 188 16.93 -5.15 6.47
CA VAL A 188 16.14 -5.63 5.32
C VAL A 188 15.61 -7.05 5.58
N ALA A 189 16.44 -7.94 6.12
CA ALA A 189 16.06 -9.31 6.42
C ALA A 189 14.99 -9.39 7.53
N GLU A 190 15.07 -8.52 8.54
CA GLU A 190 14.08 -8.41 9.61
C GLU A 190 12.69 -8.07 9.05
N TRP A 191 12.59 -7.02 8.22
CA TRP A 191 11.32 -6.63 7.61
C TRP A 191 10.79 -7.70 6.67
N LYS A 192 11.65 -8.30 5.83
CA LYS A 192 11.27 -9.43 5.01
C LYS A 192 10.66 -10.55 5.86
N GLY A 193 11.35 -10.94 6.93
CA GLY A 193 10.88 -12.01 7.83
C GLY A 193 9.55 -11.67 8.51
N LYS A 194 9.33 -10.41 8.93
CA LYS A 194 8.06 -9.95 9.51
C LYS A 194 6.90 -10.08 8.51
N ILE A 195 7.10 -9.62 7.27
CA ILE A 195 6.07 -9.65 6.23
C ILE A 195 5.74 -11.09 5.82
N GLU A 196 6.76 -11.93 5.59
CA GLU A 196 6.58 -13.33 5.19
C GLU A 196 5.93 -14.16 6.33
N LYS A 197 6.30 -13.92 7.59
CA LYS A 197 5.65 -14.55 8.76
C LYS A 197 4.16 -14.17 8.83
N ALA A 198 3.80 -12.99 8.37
CA ALA A 198 2.41 -12.52 8.29
C ALA A 198 1.68 -13.02 7.02
N ASN A 199 2.24 -13.94 6.25
CA ASN A 199 1.75 -14.47 4.97
C ASN A 199 1.66 -13.42 3.84
N GLY A 200 2.45 -12.34 3.90
CA GLY A 200 2.56 -11.35 2.84
C GLY A 200 3.65 -11.71 1.82
N GLU A 201 3.49 -11.25 0.59
CA GLU A 201 4.55 -11.27 -0.41
C GLU A 201 5.49 -10.09 -0.17
N TRP A 202 6.81 -10.33 -0.15
CA TRP A 202 7.82 -9.30 0.02
C TRP A 202 8.60 -9.05 -1.26
N LEU A 203 8.74 -7.78 -1.63
CA LEU A 203 9.61 -7.33 -2.71
C LEU A 203 10.41 -6.11 -2.25
N ARG A 204 11.66 -5.98 -2.72
CA ARG A 204 12.49 -4.80 -2.52
C ARG A 204 12.95 -4.24 -3.86
N ILE A 205 12.71 -2.96 -4.11
CA ILE A 205 13.09 -2.25 -5.35
C ILE A 205 13.90 -1.01 -4.94
N ASN A 206 15.17 -0.96 -5.29
CA ASN A 206 16.03 0.21 -5.07
C ASN A 206 16.32 0.98 -6.34
N GLU A 207 16.09 0.37 -7.50
CA GLU A 207 16.33 0.96 -8.79
C GLU A 207 15.01 1.39 -9.43
N MET A 208 14.95 2.65 -9.89
CA MET A 208 13.72 3.22 -10.46
C MET A 208 13.30 2.55 -11.77
N ASP A 209 14.22 1.85 -12.44
CA ASP A 209 13.95 1.15 -13.70
C ASP A 209 13.05 -0.10 -13.52
N HIS A 210 12.87 -0.56 -12.29
CA HIS A 210 12.05 -1.74 -11.96
C HIS A 210 10.70 -1.40 -11.32
N MET A 211 10.19 -0.18 -11.51
CA MET A 211 8.88 0.22 -10.95
C MET A 211 7.71 -0.59 -11.51
N ASP A 212 7.84 -1.18 -12.69
CA ASP A 212 6.84 -2.07 -13.27
C ASP A 212 6.52 -3.27 -12.37
N GLN A 213 7.50 -3.73 -11.59
CA GLN A 213 7.33 -4.82 -10.63
C GLN A 213 6.45 -4.45 -9.42
N ILE A 214 6.16 -3.17 -9.20
CA ILE A 214 5.27 -2.75 -8.10
C ILE A 214 3.87 -3.27 -8.35
N ILE A 215 3.36 -3.06 -9.57
CA ILE A 215 1.98 -3.37 -9.93
C ILE A 215 1.84 -4.79 -10.51
N ASN A 216 2.87 -5.33 -11.13
CA ASN A 216 2.88 -6.70 -11.68
C ASN A 216 3.31 -7.74 -10.61
#